data_08a7f6d04c87882e289096a75a47fbe3
#
_entry.id   08a7f6d04c87882e289096a75a47fbe3
#
_cell.length_a   1.000
_cell.length_b   1.000
_cell.length_c   1.000
_cell.angle_alpha   90.00
_cell.angle_beta   90.00
_cell.angle_gamma   90.00
#
_symmetry.space_group_name_H-M   'P 1'
#
loop_
_entity.id
_entity.type
_entity.pdbx_description
1 polymer ?
#
loop_
_entity_poly.entity_id
_entity_poly.type
_entity_poly.pdbx_seq_one_letter_code
_entity_poly.pdbx_strand_id
1 'polypeptide(L)'
;MRDKALIAQRFSKAWKTYEEYAVVQNQIADNLIVMLQNYFAVSVGQNGVLFQRNSVSFQRVFEVGCGSGLLTRKMLADFDCKSYIANDIADVVSLPLQVEFRKGDAESMDFPKDISILVSASCIQWFENIGAFFKKAYKALAKDGLMLVSSFGKDNLAEFAALGVQSLDYLSLDELLQMVSEDFEVLDAQEQHIVQWFNSPSDILRSLKATGVNSLGKVPWSKSRQIDFIDQYGRKFCTDGKFSLTYNPIYLMMRKR
;
A
#
# COMPACT_ATOMS: atom_id res chain seq x y z
N MET A 1 -13.70 13.83 -7.51
CA MET A 1 -14.10 13.13 -6.27
C MET A 1 -14.10 11.63 -6.55
N ARG A 2 -13.42 10.85 -5.73
CA ARG A 2 -13.35 9.38 -5.84
C ARG A 2 -14.59 8.77 -5.19
N ASP A 3 -15.18 7.77 -5.85
CA ASP A 3 -16.34 7.06 -5.29
C ASP A 3 -15.86 6.07 -4.20
N LYS A 4 -15.82 6.53 -2.96
CA LYS A 4 -15.39 5.75 -1.79
C LYS A 4 -16.26 4.52 -1.54
N ALA A 5 -17.58 4.61 -1.82
CA ALA A 5 -18.49 3.47 -1.66
C ALA A 5 -18.17 2.37 -2.69
N LEU A 6 -17.88 2.77 -3.93
CA LEU A 6 -17.48 1.83 -4.97
C LEU A 6 -16.11 1.20 -4.67
N ILE A 7 -15.15 1.97 -4.12
CA ILE A 7 -13.85 1.45 -3.67
C ILE A 7 -14.08 0.39 -2.59
N ALA A 8 -14.81 0.71 -1.52
CA ALA A 8 -15.12 -0.23 -0.44
C ALA A 8 -15.80 -1.52 -0.96
N GLN A 9 -16.79 -1.39 -1.86
CA GLN A 9 -17.48 -2.52 -2.45
C GLN A 9 -16.55 -3.44 -3.25
N ARG A 10 -15.60 -2.87 -4.00
CA ARG A 10 -14.65 -3.63 -4.82
C ARG A 10 -13.66 -4.42 -3.98
N PHE A 11 -13.09 -3.79 -2.96
CA PHE A 11 -12.20 -4.47 -2.01
C PHE A 11 -12.94 -5.55 -1.24
N SER A 12 -14.17 -5.31 -0.77
CA SER A 12 -15.00 -6.33 -0.13
C SER A 12 -15.31 -7.53 -1.05
N LYS A 13 -15.46 -7.32 -2.36
CA LYS A 13 -15.66 -8.43 -3.32
C LYS A 13 -14.38 -9.19 -3.62
N ALA A 14 -13.23 -8.50 -3.66
CA ALA A 14 -11.94 -9.10 -3.95
C ALA A 14 -11.37 -9.92 -2.78
N TRP A 15 -11.87 -9.72 -1.57
CA TRP A 15 -11.37 -10.31 -0.34
C TRP A 15 -10.98 -11.81 -0.45
N LYS A 16 -11.85 -12.66 -1.03
CA LYS A 16 -11.63 -14.12 -1.11
C LYS A 16 -10.48 -14.52 -2.03
N THR A 17 -10.15 -13.69 -2.99
CA THR A 17 -9.12 -13.93 -4.00
C THR A 17 -7.88 -13.08 -3.78
N TYR A 18 -7.95 -12.10 -2.88
CA TYR A 18 -6.91 -11.09 -2.71
C TYR A 18 -5.56 -11.72 -2.41
N GLU A 19 -5.47 -12.60 -1.40
CA GLU A 19 -4.19 -13.19 -0.99
C GLU A 19 -3.54 -14.05 -2.08
N GLU A 20 -4.33 -14.71 -2.91
CA GLU A 20 -3.82 -15.52 -4.03
C GLU A 20 -3.19 -14.64 -5.13
N TYR A 21 -3.77 -13.45 -5.37
CA TYR A 21 -3.37 -12.59 -6.48
C TYR A 21 -2.52 -11.39 -6.04
N ALA A 22 -2.44 -11.08 -4.75
CA ALA A 22 -1.74 -9.91 -4.21
C ALA A 22 -0.21 -10.13 -4.05
N VAL A 23 0.44 -10.76 -5.05
CA VAL A 23 1.88 -11.09 -5.00
C VAL A 23 2.72 -9.84 -4.77
N VAL A 24 2.48 -8.79 -5.55
CA VAL A 24 3.24 -7.53 -5.45
C VAL A 24 2.91 -6.80 -4.14
N GLN A 25 1.65 -6.79 -3.69
CA GLN A 25 1.27 -6.19 -2.42
C GLN A 25 1.90 -6.91 -1.23
N ASN A 26 2.05 -8.24 -1.31
CA ASN A 26 2.76 -9.01 -0.31
C ASN A 26 4.26 -8.63 -0.28
N GLN A 27 4.90 -8.50 -1.43
CA GLN A 27 6.30 -8.04 -1.54
C GLN A 27 6.46 -6.60 -1.03
N ILE A 28 5.49 -5.72 -1.28
CA ILE A 28 5.48 -4.35 -0.74
C ILE A 28 5.43 -4.38 0.80
N ALA A 29 4.57 -5.21 1.38
CA ALA A 29 4.50 -5.37 2.83
C ALA A 29 5.81 -5.93 3.41
N ASP A 30 6.45 -6.91 2.74
CA ASP A 30 7.77 -7.41 3.13
C ASP A 30 8.83 -6.30 3.11
N ASN A 31 8.87 -5.49 2.08
CA ASN A 31 9.82 -4.38 1.96
C ASN A 31 9.64 -3.35 3.08
N LEU A 32 8.38 -3.01 3.45
CA LEU A 32 8.12 -2.13 4.59
C LEU A 32 8.67 -2.72 5.91
N ILE A 33 8.48 -4.02 6.13
CA ILE A 33 9.03 -4.70 7.31
C ILE A 33 10.56 -4.66 7.31
N VAL A 34 11.19 -4.95 6.18
CA VAL A 34 12.66 -4.91 6.03
C VAL A 34 13.21 -3.50 6.28
N MET A 35 12.56 -2.44 5.77
CA MET A 35 12.95 -1.06 6.08
C MET A 35 12.92 -0.79 7.58
N LEU A 36 11.85 -1.21 8.26
CA LEU A 36 11.70 -1.02 9.71
C LEU A 36 12.73 -1.84 10.52
N GLN A 37 12.99 -3.08 10.12
CA GLN A 37 14.02 -3.93 10.73
C GLN A 37 15.42 -3.32 10.58
N ASN A 38 15.76 -2.85 9.37
CA ASN A 38 17.05 -2.21 9.09
C ASN A 38 17.24 -0.94 9.92
N TYR A 39 16.23 -0.11 10.05
CA TYR A 39 16.28 1.08 10.89
C TYR A 39 16.63 0.75 12.35
N PHE A 40 15.98 -0.25 12.93
CA PHE A 40 16.26 -0.64 14.30
C PHE A 40 17.56 -1.44 14.46
N ALA A 41 17.97 -2.23 13.48
CA ALA A 41 19.25 -2.93 13.50
C ALA A 41 20.43 -1.94 13.53
N VAL A 42 20.38 -0.88 12.73
CA VAL A 42 21.40 0.19 12.73
C VAL A 42 21.36 1.00 14.03
N SER A 43 20.18 1.28 14.57
CA SER A 43 20.00 2.08 15.78
C SER A 43 20.48 1.37 17.06
N VAL A 44 20.46 0.02 17.08
CA VAL A 44 20.81 -0.78 18.27
C VAL A 44 22.29 -1.20 18.29
N GLY A 45 23.02 -1.14 17.17
CA GLY A 45 24.34 -1.72 17.20
C GLY A 45 25.40 -1.19 16.25
N GLN A 46 26.45 -0.57 16.83
CA GLN A 46 27.78 -0.49 16.20
C GLN A 46 28.49 -1.88 16.10
N ASN A 47 27.83 -2.99 16.44
CA ASN A 47 28.43 -4.32 16.61
C ASN A 47 27.83 -5.42 15.70
N GLY A 48 27.22 -5.07 14.57
CA GLY A 48 26.75 -6.08 13.60
C GLY A 48 25.66 -7.04 14.12
N VAL A 49 24.85 -6.60 15.09
CA VAL A 49 23.75 -7.39 15.63
C VAL A 49 22.61 -7.38 14.60
N LEU A 50 22.25 -8.56 14.09
CA LEU A 50 21.08 -8.75 13.26
C LEU A 50 19.81 -8.41 14.07
N PHE A 51 18.80 -7.85 13.38
CA PHE A 51 17.49 -7.61 13.98
C PHE A 51 16.94 -8.91 14.59
N GLN A 52 16.56 -8.86 15.87
CA GLN A 52 15.88 -9.98 16.52
C GLN A 52 14.38 -9.72 16.56
N ARG A 53 13.58 -10.71 16.19
CA ARG A 53 12.11 -10.63 16.30
C ARG A 53 11.69 -10.28 17.72
N ASN A 54 10.69 -9.42 17.85
CA ASN A 54 10.14 -8.95 19.12
C ASN A 54 11.14 -8.20 20.03
N SER A 55 12.33 -7.82 19.53
CA SER A 55 13.27 -6.97 20.27
C SER A 55 12.85 -5.51 20.33
N VAL A 56 11.96 -5.09 19.43
CA VAL A 56 11.40 -3.74 19.36
C VAL A 56 9.93 -3.78 19.72
N SER A 57 9.53 -2.91 20.67
CA SER A 57 8.16 -2.82 21.17
C SER A 57 7.50 -1.50 20.78
N PHE A 58 6.29 -1.58 20.24
CA PHE A 58 5.43 -0.44 19.95
C PHE A 58 4.25 -0.38 20.93
N GLN A 59 4.08 0.73 21.64
CA GLN A 59 2.99 0.89 22.59
C GLN A 59 1.62 0.94 21.89
N ARG A 60 1.55 1.62 20.74
CA ARG A 60 0.33 1.69 19.92
C ARG A 60 0.67 1.73 18.45
N VAL A 61 0.24 0.70 17.74
CA VAL A 61 0.29 0.62 16.29
C VAL A 61 -1.06 1.04 15.72
N PHE A 62 -1.06 1.89 14.70
CA PHE A 62 -2.26 2.19 13.92
C PHE A 62 -2.00 1.88 12.45
N GLU A 63 -2.73 0.92 11.90
CA GLU A 63 -2.65 0.54 10.49
C GLU A 63 -3.83 1.13 9.72
N VAL A 64 -3.52 1.84 8.64
CA VAL A 64 -4.50 2.45 7.74
C VAL A 64 -4.58 1.66 6.43
N GLY A 65 -5.79 1.17 6.11
CA GLY A 65 -6.03 0.34 4.94
C GLY A 65 -5.47 -1.06 5.10
N CYS A 66 -5.85 -1.76 6.17
CA CYS A 66 -5.31 -3.08 6.50
C CYS A 66 -5.68 -4.19 5.49
N GLY A 67 -6.75 -4.00 4.72
CA GLY A 67 -7.20 -4.98 3.72
C GLY A 67 -7.35 -6.37 4.31
N SER A 68 -6.69 -7.36 3.70
CA SER A 68 -6.68 -8.75 4.19
C SER A 68 -5.80 -8.97 5.44
N GLY A 69 -5.12 -7.95 5.96
CA GLY A 69 -4.21 -8.05 7.09
C GLY A 69 -2.82 -8.57 6.73
N LEU A 70 -2.38 -8.42 5.49
CA LEU A 70 -1.03 -8.82 5.08
C LEU A 70 0.06 -8.14 5.91
N LEU A 71 0.02 -6.80 5.99
CA LEU A 71 0.97 -6.05 6.79
C LEU A 71 0.73 -6.27 8.30
N THR A 72 -0.53 -6.34 8.74
CA THR A 72 -0.90 -6.64 10.14
C THR A 72 -0.18 -7.88 10.65
N ARG A 73 -0.28 -9.01 9.90
CA ARG A 73 0.34 -10.28 10.32
C ARG A 73 1.87 -10.19 10.38
N LYS A 74 2.49 -9.50 9.43
CA LYS A 74 3.95 -9.31 9.38
C LYS A 74 4.44 -8.44 10.55
N MET A 75 3.75 -7.34 10.85
CA MET A 75 4.03 -6.49 12.00
C MET A 75 3.98 -7.28 13.31
N LEU A 76 2.91 -8.07 13.52
CA LEU A 76 2.73 -8.88 14.72
C LEU A 76 3.71 -10.07 14.81
N ALA A 77 4.25 -10.54 13.69
CA ALA A 77 5.24 -11.62 13.69
C ALA A 77 6.65 -11.14 14.09
N ASP A 78 6.99 -9.89 13.77
CA ASP A 78 8.36 -9.38 13.89
C ASP A 78 8.55 -8.37 15.04
N PHE A 79 7.43 -7.73 15.51
CA PHE A 79 7.47 -6.67 16.52
C PHE A 79 6.51 -6.96 17.68
N ASP A 80 6.91 -6.53 18.87
CA ASP A 80 6.06 -6.58 20.06
C ASP A 80 5.08 -5.39 20.04
N CYS A 81 3.85 -5.63 19.62
CA CYS A 81 2.81 -4.61 19.50
C CYS A 81 1.85 -4.69 20.71
N LYS A 82 1.99 -3.76 21.69
CA LYS A 82 1.17 -3.77 22.91
C LYS A 82 -0.30 -3.48 22.63
N SER A 83 -0.59 -2.59 21.68
CA SER A 83 -1.93 -2.29 21.15
C SER A 83 -1.85 -2.16 19.65
N TYR A 84 -2.69 -2.89 18.94
CA TYR A 84 -2.77 -2.84 17.47
C TYR A 84 -4.18 -2.48 17.04
N ILE A 85 -4.32 -1.34 16.37
CA ILE A 85 -5.59 -0.85 15.83
C ILE A 85 -5.44 -0.85 14.31
N ALA A 86 -6.31 -1.58 13.63
CA ALA A 86 -6.36 -1.64 12.18
C ALA A 86 -7.62 -0.94 11.65
N ASN A 87 -7.47 -0.16 10.60
CA ASN A 87 -8.56 0.53 9.93
C ASN A 87 -8.67 0.08 8.48
N ASP A 88 -9.90 -0.02 7.99
CA ASP A 88 -10.20 -0.12 6.57
C ASP A 88 -11.58 0.48 6.27
N ILE A 89 -11.78 0.97 5.04
CA ILE A 89 -13.07 1.45 4.56
C ILE A 89 -14.03 0.30 4.25
N ALA A 90 -13.49 -0.87 3.90
CA ALA A 90 -14.21 -2.10 3.66
C ALA A 90 -14.36 -2.94 4.95
N ASP A 91 -15.29 -3.90 4.94
CA ASP A 91 -15.36 -4.90 6.00
C ASP A 91 -14.21 -5.90 5.86
N VAL A 92 -13.51 -6.13 6.97
CA VAL A 92 -12.41 -7.10 7.04
C VAL A 92 -12.90 -8.36 7.74
N VAL A 93 -12.62 -9.53 7.16
CA VAL A 93 -13.23 -10.79 7.61
C VAL A 93 -12.33 -11.59 8.57
N SER A 94 -11.01 -11.36 8.58
CA SER A 94 -10.09 -12.19 9.37
C SER A 94 -8.82 -11.43 9.76
N LEU A 95 -8.86 -10.76 10.88
CA LEU A 95 -7.68 -10.22 11.55
C LEU A 95 -7.34 -11.09 12.78
N PRO A 96 -6.08 -11.10 13.25
CA PRO A 96 -5.71 -11.72 14.51
C PRO A 96 -6.54 -11.16 15.69
N LEU A 97 -6.90 -12.03 16.65
CA LEU A 97 -7.80 -11.68 17.76
C LEU A 97 -7.35 -10.49 18.61
N GLN A 98 -6.04 -10.22 18.68
CA GLN A 98 -5.47 -9.09 19.42
C GLN A 98 -5.57 -7.75 18.70
N VAL A 99 -6.11 -7.73 17.48
CA VAL A 99 -6.24 -6.51 16.66
C VAL A 99 -7.62 -5.90 16.85
N GLU A 100 -7.66 -4.64 17.27
CA GLU A 100 -8.90 -3.84 17.27
C GLU A 100 -9.17 -3.36 15.84
N PHE A 101 -10.29 -3.74 15.24
CA PHE A 101 -10.68 -3.27 13.93
C PHE A 101 -11.61 -2.06 14.01
N ARG A 102 -11.28 -1.00 13.28
CA ARG A 102 -12.09 0.21 13.13
C ARG A 102 -12.46 0.43 11.66
N LYS A 103 -13.70 0.11 11.29
CA LYS A 103 -14.22 0.41 9.96
C LYS A 103 -14.43 1.91 9.79
N GLY A 104 -13.94 2.47 8.69
CA GLY A 104 -14.16 3.88 8.34
C GLY A 104 -13.21 4.40 7.28
N ASP A 105 -13.59 5.52 6.65
CA ASP A 105 -12.72 6.24 5.75
C ASP A 105 -11.65 6.99 6.54
N ALA A 106 -10.39 6.60 6.36
CA ALA A 106 -9.25 7.20 7.04
C ALA A 106 -9.08 8.70 6.77
N GLU A 107 -9.63 9.24 5.67
CA GLU A 107 -9.60 10.68 5.43
C GLU A 107 -10.57 11.47 6.32
N SER A 108 -11.68 10.87 6.76
CA SER A 108 -12.72 11.55 7.55
C SER A 108 -12.80 11.11 9.01
N MET A 109 -12.44 9.86 9.36
CA MET A 109 -12.52 9.36 10.74
C MET A 109 -11.46 9.97 11.65
N ASP A 110 -11.71 9.98 12.96
CA ASP A 110 -10.70 10.37 13.95
C ASP A 110 -9.65 9.26 14.14
N PHE A 111 -8.40 9.66 14.24
CA PHE A 111 -7.29 8.75 14.54
C PHE A 111 -7.12 8.60 16.06
N PRO A 112 -6.67 7.43 16.55
CA PRO A 112 -6.23 7.31 17.95
C PRO A 112 -5.09 8.30 18.22
N LYS A 113 -4.92 8.70 19.48
CA LYS A 113 -3.82 9.57 19.89
C LYS A 113 -2.63 8.73 20.37
N ASP A 114 -1.49 9.39 20.46
CA ASP A 114 -0.25 8.81 21.01
C ASP A 114 0.17 7.52 20.26
N ILE A 115 0.08 7.54 18.94
CA ILE A 115 0.51 6.44 18.06
C ILE A 115 2.02 6.36 18.07
N SER A 116 2.60 5.22 18.45
CA SER A 116 4.05 4.98 18.38
C SER A 116 4.52 4.77 16.95
N ILE A 117 3.71 4.07 16.15
CA ILE A 117 3.94 3.89 14.71
C ILE A 117 2.62 3.82 13.96
N LEU A 118 2.51 4.62 12.89
CA LEU A 118 1.45 4.50 11.88
C LEU A 118 2.01 3.76 10.68
N VAL A 119 1.31 2.71 10.24
CA VAL A 119 1.69 1.93 9.06
C VAL A 119 0.58 1.91 8.01
N SER A 120 0.95 1.87 6.72
CA SER A 120 -0.02 1.76 5.62
C SER A 120 0.64 1.16 4.38
N ALA A 121 0.13 0.05 3.87
CA ALA A 121 0.63 -0.58 2.66
C ALA A 121 -0.36 -0.45 1.51
N SER A 122 0.07 0.15 0.38
CA SER A 122 -0.71 0.22 -0.86
C SER A 122 -2.13 0.78 -0.69
N CYS A 123 -2.30 1.78 0.20
CA CYS A 123 -3.60 2.37 0.52
C CYS A 123 -3.69 3.86 0.16
N ILE A 124 -2.68 4.66 0.49
CA ILE A 124 -2.77 6.13 0.45
C ILE A 124 -2.97 6.69 -0.98
N GLN A 125 -2.63 5.96 -2.03
CA GLN A 125 -2.93 6.35 -3.42
C GLN A 125 -4.44 6.46 -3.71
N TRP A 126 -5.30 5.91 -2.86
CA TRP A 126 -6.75 5.99 -2.97
C TRP A 126 -7.34 7.24 -2.32
N PHE A 127 -6.53 8.03 -1.63
CA PHE A 127 -6.99 9.23 -0.93
C PHE A 127 -7.19 10.40 -1.90
N GLU A 128 -8.16 11.25 -1.60
CA GLU A 128 -8.38 12.49 -2.36
C GLU A 128 -7.37 13.55 -1.96
N ASN A 129 -7.00 13.61 -0.67
CA ASN A 129 -6.07 14.60 -0.13
C ASN A 129 -5.00 13.94 0.75
N ILE A 130 -3.95 13.44 0.11
CA ILE A 130 -2.82 12.80 0.80
C ILE A 130 -2.10 13.77 1.76
N GLY A 131 -1.99 15.05 1.40
CA GLY A 131 -1.38 16.06 2.29
C GLY A 131 -2.16 16.26 3.58
N ALA A 132 -3.50 16.29 3.51
CA ALA A 132 -4.34 16.35 4.71
C ALA A 132 -4.21 15.07 5.58
N PHE A 133 -4.06 13.91 4.96
CA PHE A 133 -3.78 12.66 5.66
C PHE A 133 -2.44 12.73 6.42
N PHE A 134 -1.36 13.21 5.81
CA PHE A 134 -0.07 13.37 6.49
C PHE A 134 -0.16 14.32 7.68
N LYS A 135 -0.84 15.46 7.55
CA LYS A 135 -1.05 16.41 8.66
C LYS A 135 -1.88 15.79 9.79
N LYS A 136 -2.86 14.97 9.45
CA LYS A 136 -3.67 14.24 10.44
C LYS A 136 -2.85 13.17 11.17
N ALA A 137 -2.04 12.41 10.44
CA ALA A 137 -1.11 11.44 10.99
C ALA A 137 -0.11 12.10 11.95
N TYR A 138 0.48 13.22 11.53
CA TYR A 138 1.38 14.01 12.39
C TYR A 138 0.76 14.37 13.74
N LYS A 139 -0.49 14.85 13.75
CA LYS A 139 -1.20 15.21 15.00
C LYS A 139 -1.50 14.02 15.89
N ALA A 140 -1.69 12.84 15.30
CA ALA A 140 -2.05 11.61 16.02
C ALA A 140 -0.82 10.84 16.56
N LEU A 141 0.35 11.01 15.93
CA LEU A 141 1.59 10.40 16.37
C LEU A 141 2.07 10.96 17.70
N ALA A 142 2.59 10.10 18.57
CA ALA A 142 3.33 10.47 19.76
C ALA A 142 4.60 11.28 19.38
N LYS A 143 5.24 11.89 20.39
CA LYS A 143 6.56 12.51 20.20
C LYS A 143 7.53 11.42 19.69
N ASP A 144 8.33 11.74 18.69
CA ASP A 144 9.25 10.82 18.00
C ASP A 144 8.58 9.58 17.36
N GLY A 145 7.26 9.60 17.23
CA GLY A 145 6.48 8.53 16.60
C GLY A 145 6.83 8.35 15.13
N LEU A 146 6.79 7.11 14.67
CA LEU A 146 7.17 6.72 13.31
C LEU A 146 5.96 6.64 12.38
N MET A 147 6.19 6.93 11.12
CA MET A 147 5.24 6.67 10.04
C MET A 147 5.92 5.88 8.93
N LEU A 148 5.35 4.73 8.56
CA LEU A 148 5.87 3.82 7.55
C LEU A 148 4.78 3.54 6.54
N VAL A 149 4.93 4.04 5.31
CA VAL A 149 3.87 3.95 4.30
C VAL A 149 4.40 3.56 2.94
N SER A 150 3.56 2.90 2.15
CA SER A 150 3.79 2.75 0.73
C SER A 150 2.64 3.31 -0.10
N SER A 151 3.01 3.78 -1.30
CA SER A 151 2.14 4.25 -2.36
C SER A 151 2.61 3.69 -3.69
N PHE A 152 2.03 4.18 -4.79
CA PHE A 152 2.55 3.92 -6.13
C PHE A 152 2.93 5.22 -6.81
N GLY A 153 4.00 5.17 -7.60
CA GLY A 153 4.53 6.26 -8.41
C GLY A 153 3.92 6.35 -9.80
N LYS A 154 4.43 7.30 -10.58
CA LYS A 154 3.86 7.67 -11.90
C LYS A 154 3.96 6.58 -12.96
N ASP A 155 4.93 5.68 -12.82
CA ASP A 155 5.12 4.56 -13.75
C ASP A 155 4.29 3.32 -13.39
N ASN A 156 3.42 3.42 -12.36
CA ASN A 156 2.56 2.31 -11.98
C ASN A 156 1.54 1.97 -13.07
N LEU A 157 1.53 0.71 -13.51
CA LEU A 157 0.71 0.23 -14.61
C LEU A 157 1.01 0.97 -15.94
N ALA A 158 2.29 1.20 -16.22
CA ALA A 158 2.76 1.94 -17.40
C ALA A 158 2.20 1.38 -18.73
N GLU A 159 2.03 0.06 -18.81
CA GLU A 159 1.46 -0.61 -19.99
C GLU A 159 0.01 -0.17 -20.24
N PHE A 160 -0.78 0.03 -19.19
CA PHE A 160 -2.15 0.52 -19.30
C PHE A 160 -2.18 1.98 -19.76
N ALA A 161 -1.33 2.83 -19.18
CA ALA A 161 -1.20 4.22 -19.58
C ALA A 161 -0.78 4.33 -21.06
N ALA A 162 0.15 3.50 -21.53
CA ALA A 162 0.62 3.45 -22.91
C ALA A 162 -0.45 2.98 -23.93
N LEU A 163 -1.53 2.37 -23.45
CA LEU A 163 -2.71 2.00 -24.24
C LEU A 163 -3.90 2.98 -24.03
N GLY A 164 -3.65 4.14 -23.42
CA GLY A 164 -4.67 5.16 -23.18
C GLY A 164 -5.72 4.77 -22.13
N VAL A 165 -5.43 3.78 -21.30
CA VAL A 165 -6.28 3.41 -20.16
C VAL A 165 -5.95 4.31 -19.00
N GLN A 166 -6.89 5.15 -18.59
CA GLN A 166 -6.73 6.05 -17.46
C GLN A 166 -6.56 5.26 -16.14
N SER A 167 -5.51 5.54 -15.41
CA SER A 167 -5.25 5.05 -14.05
C SER A 167 -5.56 6.12 -12.99
N LEU A 168 -5.13 5.89 -11.76
CA LEU A 168 -5.13 6.91 -10.71
C LEU A 168 -4.08 7.99 -11.04
N ASP A 169 -4.32 9.21 -10.54
CA ASP A 169 -3.32 10.27 -10.58
C ASP A 169 -2.29 9.99 -9.48
N TYR A 170 -1.25 9.24 -9.84
CA TYR A 170 -0.18 8.87 -8.92
C TYR A 170 0.77 10.05 -8.71
N LEU A 171 1.27 10.19 -7.49
CA LEU A 171 2.29 11.17 -7.13
C LEU A 171 3.69 10.57 -7.30
N SER A 172 4.66 11.40 -7.69
CA SER A 172 6.07 11.01 -7.67
C SER A 172 6.61 10.96 -6.23
N LEU A 173 7.77 10.33 -6.06
CA LEU A 173 8.49 10.36 -4.79
C LEU A 173 8.76 11.79 -4.32
N ASP A 174 9.22 12.67 -5.22
CA ASP A 174 9.51 14.08 -4.90
C ASP A 174 8.28 14.84 -4.43
N GLU A 175 7.12 14.64 -5.08
CA GLU A 175 5.85 15.26 -4.66
C GLU A 175 5.43 14.79 -3.27
N LEU A 176 5.61 13.51 -2.95
CA LEU A 176 5.33 12.98 -1.62
C LEU A 176 6.31 13.53 -0.57
N LEU A 177 7.61 13.59 -0.88
CA LEU A 177 8.63 14.14 0.00
C LEU A 177 8.38 15.63 0.31
N GLN A 178 7.96 16.40 -0.69
CA GLN A 178 7.61 17.81 -0.50
C GLN A 178 6.44 17.97 0.48
N MET A 179 5.41 17.10 0.42
CA MET A 179 4.24 17.16 1.30
C MET A 179 4.57 16.90 2.78
N VAL A 180 5.65 16.18 3.08
CA VAL A 180 6.01 15.78 4.45
C VAL A 180 7.19 16.56 5.03
N SER A 181 7.87 17.37 4.22
CA SER A 181 9.15 18.03 4.54
C SER A 181 9.12 18.95 5.76
N GLU A 182 7.98 19.58 6.04
CA GLU A 182 7.82 20.51 7.17
C GLU A 182 7.61 19.78 8.50
N ASP A 183 6.78 18.73 8.48
CA ASP A 183 6.26 18.06 9.67
C ASP A 183 7.13 16.86 10.09
N PHE A 184 7.80 16.22 9.12
CA PHE A 184 8.51 14.95 9.34
C PHE A 184 10.01 15.06 9.00
N GLU A 185 10.79 14.27 9.73
CA GLU A 185 12.12 13.89 9.32
C GLU A 185 12.02 12.61 8.48
N VAL A 186 12.45 12.66 7.24
CA VAL A 186 12.51 11.48 6.36
C VAL A 186 13.71 10.64 6.76
N LEU A 187 13.47 9.42 7.21
CA LEU A 187 14.50 8.47 7.63
C LEU A 187 14.96 7.58 6.48
N ASP A 188 14.04 7.17 5.62
CA ASP A 188 14.31 6.41 4.40
C ASP A 188 13.20 6.67 3.37
N ALA A 189 13.58 6.74 2.09
CA ALA A 189 12.67 6.93 0.97
C ALA A 189 13.16 6.14 -0.23
N GLN A 190 12.32 5.27 -0.76
CA GLN A 190 12.68 4.36 -1.86
C GLN A 190 11.59 4.33 -2.92
N GLU A 191 12.00 4.18 -4.16
CA GLU A 191 11.13 3.91 -5.30
C GLU A 191 11.65 2.69 -6.05
N GLN A 192 10.76 1.81 -6.49
CA GLN A 192 11.12 0.58 -7.17
C GLN A 192 10.24 0.35 -8.40
N HIS A 193 10.73 -0.47 -9.33
CA HIS A 193 9.95 -1.02 -10.42
C HIS A 193 9.90 -2.54 -10.27
N ILE A 194 8.71 -3.09 -10.14
CA ILE A 194 8.46 -4.53 -10.02
C ILE A 194 7.70 -4.97 -11.25
N VAL A 195 8.29 -5.82 -12.06
CA VAL A 195 7.63 -6.38 -13.25
C VAL A 195 7.08 -7.76 -12.93
N GLN A 196 5.77 -7.91 -13.01
CA GLN A 196 5.10 -9.20 -12.91
C GLN A 196 4.80 -9.73 -14.31
N TRP A 197 5.08 -11.02 -14.54
CA TRP A 197 4.89 -11.67 -15.82
C TRP A 197 3.69 -12.60 -15.83
N PHE A 198 2.88 -12.54 -16.88
CA PHE A 198 1.64 -13.29 -17.03
C PHE A 198 1.67 -14.14 -18.30
N ASN A 199 0.81 -15.19 -18.36
CA ASN A 199 0.66 -16.04 -19.53
C ASN A 199 -0.23 -15.42 -20.61
N SER A 200 -1.11 -14.48 -20.24
CA SER A 200 -1.96 -13.76 -21.18
C SER A 200 -2.35 -12.38 -20.65
N PRO A 201 -2.72 -11.41 -21.53
CA PRO A 201 -3.30 -10.15 -21.09
C PRO A 201 -4.62 -10.33 -20.30
N SER A 202 -5.36 -11.41 -20.56
CA SER A 202 -6.57 -11.75 -19.80
C SER A 202 -6.26 -12.12 -18.35
N ASP A 203 -5.11 -12.74 -18.07
CA ASP A 203 -4.66 -13.04 -16.71
C ASP A 203 -4.30 -11.78 -15.96
N ILE A 204 -3.71 -10.77 -16.63
CA ILE A 204 -3.48 -9.43 -16.08
C ILE A 204 -4.79 -8.81 -15.61
N LEU A 205 -5.80 -8.77 -16.49
CA LEU A 205 -7.11 -8.21 -16.15
C LEU A 205 -7.77 -8.97 -14.99
N ARG A 206 -7.61 -10.29 -14.96
CA ARG A 206 -8.11 -11.15 -13.85
C ARG A 206 -7.42 -10.83 -12.54
N SER A 207 -6.10 -10.69 -12.55
CA SER A 207 -5.29 -10.34 -11.37
C SER A 207 -5.68 -8.97 -10.80
N LEU A 208 -5.77 -7.94 -11.65
CA LEU A 208 -6.21 -6.61 -11.22
C LEU A 208 -7.63 -6.61 -10.65
N LYS A 209 -8.54 -7.39 -11.24
CA LYS A 209 -9.91 -7.55 -10.71
C LYS A 209 -9.90 -8.29 -9.36
N ALA A 210 -9.09 -9.33 -9.22
CA ALA A 210 -8.99 -10.15 -8.01
C ALA A 210 -8.37 -9.41 -6.83
N THR A 211 -7.58 -8.36 -7.09
CA THR A 211 -6.98 -7.47 -6.08
C THR A 211 -7.77 -6.17 -5.87
N GLY A 212 -8.95 -6.02 -6.47
CA GLY A 212 -9.79 -4.83 -6.31
C GLY A 212 -9.35 -3.60 -7.11
N VAL A 213 -8.25 -3.69 -7.87
CA VAL A 213 -7.66 -2.57 -8.65
C VAL A 213 -8.39 -2.34 -10.00
N ASN A 214 -9.56 -2.91 -10.20
CA ASN A 214 -10.34 -2.80 -11.44
C ASN A 214 -11.00 -1.44 -11.67
N SER A 215 -10.62 -0.39 -10.94
CA SER A 215 -11.10 1.00 -11.12
C SER A 215 -10.32 1.79 -12.17
N LEU A 216 -9.60 1.14 -13.03
CA LEU A 216 -8.89 1.80 -14.12
C LEU A 216 -9.91 2.33 -15.14
N GLY A 217 -10.14 3.65 -15.09
CA GLY A 217 -11.04 4.40 -15.97
C GLY A 217 -12.48 4.55 -15.47
N LYS A 218 -13.06 5.72 -15.79
CA LYS A 218 -14.45 6.10 -15.44
C LYS A 218 -15.49 5.36 -16.29
N VAL A 219 -15.08 4.72 -17.39
CA VAL A 219 -15.97 4.10 -18.37
C VAL A 219 -15.95 2.57 -18.17
N PRO A 220 -17.12 1.93 -18.02
CA PRO A 220 -17.21 0.48 -17.98
C PRO A 220 -16.60 -0.17 -19.24
N TRP A 221 -15.90 -1.28 -19.06
CA TRP A 221 -15.33 -2.02 -20.18
C TRP A 221 -16.42 -2.80 -20.91
N SER A 222 -16.73 -2.40 -22.15
CA SER A 222 -17.53 -3.22 -23.06
C SER A 222 -16.71 -4.46 -23.49
N LYS A 223 -17.40 -5.50 -23.95
CA LYS A 223 -16.74 -6.69 -24.52
C LYS A 223 -15.79 -6.33 -25.68
N SER A 224 -16.24 -5.43 -26.57
CA SER A 224 -15.42 -4.95 -27.71
C SER A 224 -14.14 -4.28 -27.19
N ARG A 225 -14.27 -3.32 -26.28
CA ARG A 225 -13.10 -2.62 -25.70
C ARG A 225 -12.13 -3.56 -25.00
N GLN A 226 -12.63 -4.62 -24.36
CA GLN A 226 -11.77 -5.63 -23.73
C GLN A 226 -11.01 -6.44 -24.78
N ILE A 227 -11.64 -6.83 -25.89
CA ILE A 227 -10.99 -7.56 -26.97
C ILE A 227 -9.89 -6.70 -27.61
N ASP A 228 -10.21 -5.44 -27.93
CA ASP A 228 -9.26 -4.49 -28.51
C ASP A 228 -8.06 -4.25 -27.60
N PHE A 229 -8.30 -4.11 -26.29
CA PHE A 229 -7.23 -3.98 -25.31
C PHE A 229 -6.31 -5.21 -25.28
N ILE A 230 -6.87 -6.42 -25.23
CA ILE A 230 -6.13 -7.68 -25.19
C ILE A 230 -5.25 -7.81 -26.44
N ASP A 231 -5.76 -7.49 -27.63
CA ASP A 231 -5.02 -7.53 -28.89
C ASP A 231 -3.87 -6.51 -28.90
N GLN A 232 -4.14 -5.25 -28.53
CA GLN A 232 -3.12 -4.20 -28.47
C GLN A 232 -2.05 -4.50 -27.42
N TYR A 233 -2.44 -5.01 -26.26
CA TYR A 233 -1.52 -5.40 -25.18
C TYR A 233 -0.62 -6.53 -25.66
N GLY A 234 -1.21 -7.54 -26.30
CA GLY A 234 -0.48 -8.69 -26.84
C GLY A 234 0.57 -8.30 -27.86
N ARG A 235 0.26 -7.35 -28.73
CA ARG A 235 1.22 -6.85 -29.73
C ARG A 235 2.35 -6.01 -29.15
N LYS A 236 2.10 -5.26 -28.09
CA LYS A 236 3.03 -4.23 -27.59
C LYS A 236 3.90 -4.71 -26.44
N PHE A 237 3.39 -5.59 -25.59
CA PHE A 237 4.03 -5.98 -24.32
C PHE A 237 4.25 -7.47 -24.15
N CYS A 238 4.44 -8.20 -25.28
CA CYS A 238 4.81 -9.60 -25.28
C CYS A 238 6.33 -9.74 -25.41
N THR A 239 6.95 -10.49 -24.48
CA THR A 239 8.35 -10.88 -24.53
C THR A 239 8.43 -12.37 -24.25
N ASP A 240 8.98 -13.16 -25.16
CA ASP A 240 9.11 -14.61 -25.04
C ASP A 240 7.81 -15.34 -24.64
N GLY A 241 6.68 -14.90 -25.20
CA GLY A 241 5.36 -15.47 -24.92
C GLY A 241 4.78 -15.11 -23.55
N LYS A 242 5.40 -14.18 -22.82
CA LYS A 242 4.91 -13.63 -21.56
C LYS A 242 4.56 -12.16 -21.69
N PHE A 243 3.70 -11.68 -20.80
CA PHE A 243 3.17 -10.32 -20.81
C PHE A 243 3.51 -9.63 -19.52
N SER A 244 4.20 -8.49 -19.60
CA SER A 244 4.62 -7.71 -18.44
C SER A 244 3.46 -6.92 -17.86
N LEU A 245 3.50 -6.70 -16.55
CA LEU A 245 2.74 -5.64 -15.86
C LEU A 245 3.69 -4.99 -14.86
N THR A 246 3.91 -3.69 -15.03
CA THR A 246 4.83 -2.92 -14.19
C THR A 246 4.10 -2.29 -13.02
N TYR A 247 4.60 -2.55 -11.82
CA TYR A 247 4.25 -1.84 -10.61
C TYR A 247 5.39 -0.92 -10.19
N ASN A 248 5.04 0.27 -9.71
CA ASN A 248 6.04 1.26 -9.29
C ASN A 248 5.78 1.68 -7.83
N PRO A 249 6.06 0.80 -6.84
CA PRO A 249 5.88 1.15 -5.44
C PRO A 249 6.88 2.20 -4.97
N ILE A 250 6.38 3.12 -4.15
CA ILE A 250 7.13 4.12 -3.38
C ILE A 250 6.98 3.78 -1.90
N TYR A 251 8.07 3.89 -1.15
CA TYR A 251 8.12 3.62 0.28
C TYR A 251 8.65 4.85 1.01
N LEU A 252 8.03 5.22 2.11
CA LEU A 252 8.47 6.30 2.97
C LEU A 252 8.50 5.84 4.42
N MET A 253 9.63 6.04 5.08
CA MET A 253 9.80 5.92 6.51
C MET A 253 10.15 7.27 7.10
N MET A 254 9.38 7.74 8.06
CA MET A 254 9.45 9.09 8.59
C MET A 254 9.29 9.08 10.10
N ARG A 255 9.87 10.09 10.75
CA ARG A 255 9.71 10.36 12.17
C ARG A 255 9.07 11.73 12.38
N LYS A 256 8.13 11.82 13.29
CA LYS A 256 7.54 13.10 13.73
C LYS A 256 8.62 13.99 14.33
N ARG A 257 8.71 15.23 13.84
CA ARG A 257 9.59 16.27 14.40
C ARG A 257 9.04 16.85 15.69
#